data_e6a580972ed03122473ad710e0ea277e
#
_entry.id   e6a580972ed03122473ad710e0ea277e
#
_cell.length_a   1.000
_cell.length_b   1.000
_cell.length_c   1.000
_cell.angle_alpha   90.00
_cell.angle_beta   90.00
_cell.angle_gamma   90.00
#
_symmetry.space_group_name_H-M   'P 1'
#
loop_
_entity.id
_entity.type
_entity.pdbx_description
1 polymer ?
#
loop_
_entity_poly.entity_id
_entity_poly.type
_entity_poly.pdbx_seq_one_letter_code
_entity_poly.pdbx_strand_id
1 'polypeptide(L)'
;MSEGSEVRGRGEVPASGAPRGFARSLKYVGPGLVVAATGVGAGDMVSSLSAGTGFGTVLVWAVVLGAVLKFALTEGLGRWYMATGRTILEGWKSLGKWATVYFGVYLMIVTFVFGAAAVSSSALAVTAMFPGVLPLWAWAVLHGVAGFLVVGFGRYKLFERVMEVFVGLMFITVVGLAALLAPNLGELALGTVVPRIPDGSLLYALAIIGGVGGTFTLASYPYWARERGWSRPEWIPTMRVDIGVGYVVTGLFMVAMLVIGAELLFASGEGIEGESGLVALSDPISARFGGVAGAMFLVGFWAAATSSILGAWNGGAYLFADLVRTMKNVPDERAGEYLSEKSLWFRGFLAWMTFPPMVLLALGQPVLLIIIYASLGALFMPFLALTLLWLLNSSRTPREHRSGWLSNVALGGSLLLFAVLGANELTGAL
;
A
#
# COMPACT_ATOMS: atom_id res chain seq x y z
N MET A 1 -41.08 -12.25 26.59
CA MET A 1 -39.94 -12.94 25.98
C MET A 1 -39.74 -12.31 24.61
N SER A 2 -38.91 -11.31 24.50
CA SER A 2 -38.56 -10.64 23.25
C SER A 2 -37.07 -10.88 23.03
N GLU A 3 -36.77 -11.73 22.04
CA GLU A 3 -35.41 -11.95 21.57
C GLU A 3 -34.87 -10.66 20.97
N GLY A 4 -33.92 -10.06 21.68
CA GLY A 4 -33.11 -9.00 21.17
C GLY A 4 -32.22 -9.51 20.05
N SER A 5 -32.47 -9.13 18.82
CA SER A 5 -31.55 -9.30 17.70
C SER A 5 -30.34 -8.40 17.95
N GLU A 6 -29.29 -8.94 18.61
CA GLU A 6 -27.98 -8.33 18.62
C GLU A 6 -27.50 -8.18 17.18
N VAL A 7 -27.39 -6.96 16.73
CA VAL A 7 -26.66 -6.59 15.50
C VAL A 7 -25.18 -6.90 15.75
N ARG A 8 -24.78 -8.14 15.46
CA ARG A 8 -23.35 -8.53 15.46
C ARG A 8 -22.62 -7.67 14.46
N GLY A 9 -21.72 -6.83 14.94
CA GLY A 9 -20.85 -6.00 14.10
C GLY A 9 -20.07 -6.89 13.14
N ARG A 10 -19.95 -6.46 11.87
CA ARG A 10 -19.07 -7.09 10.88
C ARG A 10 -17.67 -7.16 11.48
N GLY A 11 -17.11 -8.36 11.69
CA GLY A 11 -15.72 -8.57 12.04
C GLY A 11 -15.41 -9.28 13.35
N GLU A 12 -16.39 -9.77 14.11
CA GLU A 12 -16.11 -10.65 15.26
C GLU A 12 -15.80 -12.06 14.79
N VAL A 13 -14.71 -12.65 15.35
CA VAL A 13 -14.36 -14.06 15.10
C VAL A 13 -15.58 -14.93 15.43
N PRO A 14 -16.12 -15.70 14.47
CA PRO A 14 -17.25 -16.56 14.77
C PRO A 14 -16.83 -17.61 15.82
N ALA A 15 -17.71 -17.91 16.75
CA ALA A 15 -17.52 -19.03 17.66
C ALA A 15 -17.35 -20.38 16.93
N SER A 16 -17.73 -20.44 15.65
CA SER A 16 -17.63 -21.60 14.75
C SER A 16 -16.28 -21.73 14.01
N GLY A 17 -15.28 -20.85 14.27
CA GLY A 17 -13.98 -20.87 13.56
C GLY A 17 -14.00 -20.16 12.20
N ALA A 18 -12.92 -20.35 11.42
CA ALA A 18 -12.76 -19.67 10.12
C ALA A 18 -13.84 -20.11 9.11
N PRO A 19 -14.36 -19.17 8.30
CA PRO A 19 -15.37 -19.48 7.30
C PRO A 19 -14.83 -20.39 6.21
N ARG A 20 -15.64 -21.35 5.76
CA ARG A 20 -15.29 -22.25 4.67
C ARG A 20 -15.95 -21.80 3.36
N GLY A 21 -15.16 -21.63 2.31
CA GLY A 21 -15.59 -21.28 0.96
C GLY A 21 -15.53 -19.79 0.65
N PHE A 22 -15.30 -19.48 -0.64
CA PHE A 22 -15.03 -18.13 -1.17
C PHE A 22 -16.10 -17.10 -0.80
N ALA A 23 -17.38 -17.39 -1.06
CA ALA A 23 -18.47 -16.45 -0.79
C ALA A 23 -18.64 -16.10 0.70
N ARG A 24 -18.28 -17.03 1.61
CA ARG A 24 -18.32 -16.75 3.04
C ARG A 24 -17.10 -15.92 3.47
N SER A 25 -15.93 -16.20 2.90
CA SER A 25 -14.71 -15.43 3.17
C SER A 25 -14.82 -13.97 2.74
N LEU A 26 -15.56 -13.67 1.65
CA LEU A 26 -15.80 -12.28 1.20
C LEU A 26 -16.49 -11.40 2.27
N LYS A 27 -17.27 -11.99 3.19
CA LYS A 27 -17.90 -11.24 4.28
C LYS A 27 -16.92 -10.76 5.36
N TYR A 28 -15.70 -11.30 5.35
CA TYR A 28 -14.66 -11.00 6.33
C TYR A 28 -13.55 -10.11 5.75
N VAL A 29 -13.66 -9.72 4.48
CA VAL A 29 -12.71 -8.80 3.84
C VAL A 29 -12.62 -7.51 4.64
N GLY A 30 -11.41 -7.08 4.93
CA GLY A 30 -11.12 -5.88 5.72
C GLY A 30 -9.62 -5.55 5.68
N PRO A 31 -8.73 -6.33 6.33
CA PRO A 31 -7.29 -6.09 6.27
C PRO A 31 -6.74 -5.96 4.86
N GLY A 32 -7.26 -6.72 3.88
CA GLY A 32 -6.90 -6.59 2.48
C GLY A 32 -7.31 -5.25 1.86
N LEU A 33 -8.46 -4.69 2.26
CA LEU A 33 -8.85 -3.34 1.86
C LEU A 33 -7.96 -2.28 2.51
N VAL A 34 -7.49 -2.51 3.74
CA VAL A 34 -6.50 -1.64 4.38
C VAL A 34 -5.19 -1.67 3.61
N VAL A 35 -4.75 -2.86 3.13
CA VAL A 35 -3.58 -2.98 2.23
C VAL A 35 -3.80 -2.18 0.96
N ALA A 36 -4.96 -2.32 0.31
CA ALA A 36 -5.29 -1.58 -0.90
C ALA A 36 -5.25 -0.07 -0.68
N ALA A 37 -5.96 0.42 0.35
CA ALA A 37 -6.00 1.85 0.70
C ALA A 37 -4.62 2.42 1.07
N THR A 38 -3.79 1.61 1.75
CA THR A 38 -2.43 2.02 2.15
C THR A 38 -1.48 2.00 0.96
N GLY A 39 -1.65 1.02 0.08
CA GLY A 39 -0.75 0.76 -1.03
C GLY A 39 -1.01 1.64 -2.25
N VAL A 40 -2.15 2.30 -2.34
CA VAL A 40 -2.43 3.28 -3.40
C VAL A 40 -2.00 4.66 -2.90
N GLY A 41 -0.76 5.02 -3.18
CA GLY A 41 -0.21 6.34 -2.85
C GLY A 41 -0.08 7.23 -4.09
N ALA A 42 0.31 8.48 -3.87
CA ALA A 42 0.51 9.43 -4.96
C ALA A 42 1.57 8.97 -5.98
N GLY A 43 2.64 8.31 -5.52
CA GLY A 43 3.66 7.75 -6.40
C GLY A 43 3.11 6.71 -7.38
N ASP A 44 2.20 5.84 -6.91
CA ASP A 44 1.58 4.80 -7.72
C ASP A 44 0.62 5.41 -8.77
N MET A 45 -0.07 6.48 -8.38
CA MET A 45 -0.91 7.25 -9.28
C MET A 45 -0.08 7.90 -10.39
N VAL A 46 1.03 8.55 -10.04
CA VAL A 46 1.95 9.20 -11.00
C VAL A 46 2.51 8.17 -11.97
N SER A 47 3.04 7.04 -11.48
CA SER A 47 3.66 6.02 -12.34
C SER A 47 2.68 5.43 -13.35
N SER A 48 1.46 5.10 -12.90
CA SER A 48 0.41 4.55 -13.78
C SER A 48 -0.07 5.58 -14.80
N LEU A 49 -0.28 6.81 -14.36
CA LEU A 49 -0.73 7.89 -15.22
C LEU A 49 0.32 8.23 -16.28
N SER A 50 1.59 8.41 -15.87
CA SER A 50 2.70 8.70 -16.80
C SER A 50 2.90 7.59 -17.82
N ALA A 51 2.73 6.34 -17.42
CA ALA A 51 2.77 5.21 -18.34
C ALA A 51 1.63 5.25 -19.36
N GLY A 52 0.41 5.58 -18.92
CA GLY A 52 -0.74 5.78 -19.80
C GLY A 52 -0.52 6.92 -20.79
N THR A 53 0.01 8.04 -20.33
CA THR A 53 0.35 9.21 -21.14
C THR A 53 1.41 8.90 -22.20
N GLY A 54 2.45 8.14 -21.84
CA GLY A 54 3.56 7.84 -22.75
C GLY A 54 3.30 6.69 -23.72
N PHE A 55 2.51 5.67 -23.29
CA PHE A 55 2.41 4.39 -24.00
C PHE A 55 0.97 3.86 -24.16
N GLY A 56 -0.04 4.67 -23.82
CA GLY A 56 -1.43 4.23 -23.87
C GLY A 56 -1.69 3.05 -22.94
N THR A 57 -2.53 2.09 -23.38
CA THR A 57 -2.94 0.92 -22.58
C THR A 57 -2.00 -0.27 -22.68
N VAL A 58 -0.88 -0.16 -23.42
CA VAL A 58 0.05 -1.27 -23.70
C VAL A 58 0.70 -1.85 -22.43
N LEU A 59 0.87 -1.04 -21.38
CA LEU A 59 1.53 -1.43 -20.12
C LEU A 59 0.58 -1.95 -19.03
N VAL A 60 -0.69 -2.22 -19.32
CA VAL A 60 -1.65 -2.76 -18.35
C VAL A 60 -1.20 -4.11 -17.78
N TRP A 61 -0.51 -4.96 -18.56
CA TRP A 61 0.07 -6.21 -18.08
C TRP A 61 1.03 -6.01 -16.89
N ALA A 62 1.73 -4.87 -16.86
CA ALA A 62 2.67 -4.56 -15.77
C ALA A 62 1.92 -4.33 -14.43
N VAL A 63 0.74 -3.72 -14.47
CA VAL A 63 -0.13 -3.59 -13.28
C VAL A 63 -0.54 -4.97 -12.76
N VAL A 64 -0.97 -5.86 -13.67
CA VAL A 64 -1.40 -7.22 -13.30
C VAL A 64 -0.24 -8.01 -12.71
N LEU A 65 0.92 -7.97 -13.35
CA LEU A 65 2.12 -8.64 -12.85
C LEU A 65 2.52 -8.11 -11.48
N GLY A 66 2.55 -6.80 -11.30
CA GLY A 66 2.83 -6.15 -10.02
C GLY A 66 1.87 -6.61 -8.92
N ALA A 67 0.57 -6.64 -9.21
CA ALA A 67 -0.44 -7.11 -8.26
C ALA A 67 -0.23 -8.58 -7.87
N VAL A 68 0.10 -9.46 -8.81
CA VAL A 68 0.39 -10.88 -8.55
C VAL A 68 1.64 -11.04 -7.68
N LEU A 69 2.72 -10.32 -7.98
CA LEU A 69 3.96 -10.40 -7.20
C LEU A 69 3.76 -9.88 -5.77
N LYS A 70 3.07 -8.77 -5.60
CA LYS A 70 2.75 -8.20 -4.28
C LYS A 70 1.77 -9.06 -3.50
N PHE A 71 0.79 -9.68 -4.17
CA PHE A 71 -0.06 -10.70 -3.57
C PHE A 71 0.79 -11.84 -2.98
N ALA A 72 1.74 -12.37 -3.74
CA ALA A 72 2.60 -13.47 -3.28
C ALA A 72 3.46 -13.08 -2.07
N LEU A 73 3.99 -11.85 -2.03
CA LEU A 73 4.75 -11.33 -0.90
C LEU A 73 3.87 -11.18 0.35
N THR A 74 2.70 -10.59 0.21
CA THR A 74 1.76 -10.37 1.33
C THR A 74 1.16 -11.69 1.82
N GLU A 75 0.84 -12.61 0.91
CA GLU A 75 0.40 -13.98 1.25
C GLU A 75 1.49 -14.73 2.03
N GLY A 76 2.74 -14.62 1.58
CA GLY A 76 3.88 -15.19 2.29
C GLY A 76 4.01 -14.68 3.73
N LEU A 77 3.85 -13.38 3.96
CA LEU A 77 3.85 -12.75 5.28
C LEU A 77 2.70 -13.27 6.17
N GLY A 78 1.48 -13.26 5.63
CA GLY A 78 0.29 -13.73 6.34
C GLY A 78 0.36 -15.22 6.63
N ARG A 79 0.81 -16.04 5.67
CA ARG A 79 0.99 -17.49 5.85
C ARG A 79 2.06 -17.79 6.88
N TRP A 80 3.20 -17.10 6.87
CA TRP A 80 4.20 -17.21 7.92
C TRP A 80 3.59 -17.01 9.31
N TYR A 81 2.90 -15.87 9.47
CA TYR A 81 2.28 -15.52 10.76
C TYR A 81 1.25 -16.56 11.22
N MET A 82 0.30 -16.92 10.35
CA MET A 82 -0.77 -17.85 10.71
C MET A 82 -0.27 -19.29 10.93
N ALA A 83 0.76 -19.71 10.20
CA ALA A 83 1.32 -21.05 10.30
C ALA A 83 2.23 -21.24 11.52
N THR A 84 2.91 -20.18 11.97
CA THR A 84 3.92 -20.27 13.04
C THR A 84 3.49 -19.60 14.34
N GLY A 85 2.48 -18.71 14.30
CA GLY A 85 2.12 -17.82 15.39
C GLY A 85 3.14 -16.71 15.66
N ARG A 86 4.22 -16.65 14.86
CA ARG A 86 5.33 -15.70 15.03
C ARG A 86 5.20 -14.53 14.08
N THR A 87 5.58 -13.35 14.54
CA THR A 87 5.64 -12.16 13.67
C THR A 87 6.81 -12.27 12.69
N ILE A 88 6.76 -11.44 11.63
CA ILE A 88 7.86 -11.43 10.66
C ILE A 88 9.17 -10.93 11.27
N LEU A 89 9.12 -10.06 12.28
CA LEU A 89 10.29 -9.58 13.02
C LEU A 89 10.99 -10.73 13.77
N GLU A 90 10.23 -11.62 14.39
CA GLU A 90 10.74 -12.84 15.01
C GLU A 90 11.31 -13.80 13.95
N GLY A 91 10.67 -13.88 12.80
CA GLY A 91 11.20 -14.59 11.64
C GLY A 91 12.58 -14.06 11.25
N TRP A 92 12.71 -12.76 11.00
CA TRP A 92 13.98 -12.13 10.65
C TRP A 92 15.04 -12.31 11.74
N LYS A 93 14.69 -12.16 13.00
CA LYS A 93 15.61 -12.45 14.11
C LYS A 93 16.15 -13.88 14.07
N SER A 94 15.31 -14.86 13.70
CA SER A 94 15.72 -16.26 13.57
C SER A 94 16.71 -16.49 12.42
N LEU A 95 16.76 -15.61 11.41
CA LEU A 95 17.75 -15.63 10.33
C LEU A 95 19.09 -15.00 10.76
N GLY A 96 19.07 -14.21 11.84
CA GLY A 96 20.24 -13.56 12.40
C GLY A 96 19.99 -12.10 12.74
N LYS A 97 20.83 -11.53 13.60
CA LYS A 97 20.72 -10.12 14.03
C LYS A 97 20.77 -9.13 12.84
N TRP A 98 21.46 -9.50 11.76
CA TRP A 98 21.61 -8.67 10.57
C TRP A 98 20.27 -8.26 9.96
N ALA A 99 19.33 -9.21 9.86
CA ALA A 99 18.04 -8.96 9.23
C ALA A 99 17.18 -7.98 10.06
N THR A 100 17.19 -8.15 11.39
CA THR A 100 16.46 -7.26 12.30
C THR A 100 17.08 -5.86 12.34
N VAL A 101 18.42 -5.76 12.34
CA VAL A 101 19.13 -4.47 12.33
C VAL A 101 18.93 -3.76 11.00
N TYR A 102 19.08 -4.47 9.87
CA TYR A 102 18.80 -3.92 8.54
C TYR A 102 17.40 -3.30 8.48
N PHE A 103 16.38 -4.08 8.87
CA PHE A 103 15.01 -3.61 8.85
C PHE A 103 14.80 -2.42 9.80
N GLY A 104 15.39 -2.45 10.99
CA GLY A 104 15.27 -1.37 11.96
C GLY A 104 15.84 -0.05 11.45
N VAL A 105 17.04 -0.07 10.87
CA VAL A 105 17.66 1.11 10.25
C VAL A 105 16.85 1.59 9.05
N TYR A 106 16.45 0.66 8.18
CA TYR A 106 15.60 0.96 7.03
C TYR A 106 14.28 1.63 7.47
N LEU A 107 13.58 1.06 8.46
CA LEU A 107 12.30 1.57 8.93
C LEU A 107 12.42 3.01 9.45
N MET A 108 13.48 3.32 10.21
CA MET A 108 13.71 4.67 10.72
C MET A 108 13.89 5.68 9.59
N ILE A 109 14.72 5.34 8.59
CA ILE A 109 15.01 6.24 7.47
C ILE A 109 13.80 6.42 6.56
N VAL A 110 13.20 5.29 6.13
CA VAL A 110 12.08 5.34 5.16
C VAL A 110 10.86 6.05 5.75
N THR A 111 10.55 5.83 7.03
CA THR A 111 9.39 6.48 7.66
C THR A 111 9.61 7.97 7.92
N PHE A 112 10.85 8.39 8.13
CA PHE A 112 11.19 9.81 8.24
C PHE A 112 10.94 10.55 6.92
N VAL A 113 11.41 10.00 5.79
CA VAL A 113 11.17 10.61 4.47
C VAL A 113 9.70 10.49 4.07
N PHE A 114 9.10 9.31 4.26
CA PHE A 114 7.70 9.05 3.94
C PHE A 114 6.75 10.00 4.67
N GLY A 115 7.00 10.29 5.95
CA GLY A 115 6.14 11.17 6.74
C GLY A 115 5.95 12.54 6.08
N ALA A 116 7.02 13.15 5.58
CA ALA A 116 6.95 14.42 4.88
C ALA A 116 6.36 14.29 3.46
N ALA A 117 6.79 13.27 2.71
CA ALA A 117 6.28 13.02 1.36
C ALA A 117 4.76 12.83 1.35
N ALA A 118 4.25 11.97 2.22
CA ALA A 118 2.84 11.61 2.25
C ALA A 118 1.93 12.78 2.67
N VAL A 119 2.31 13.56 3.69
CA VAL A 119 1.50 14.73 4.09
C VAL A 119 1.54 15.83 3.03
N SER A 120 2.67 15.98 2.31
CA SER A 120 2.77 16.92 1.18
C SER A 120 1.85 16.53 0.04
N SER A 121 1.76 15.24 -0.29
CA SER A 121 0.87 14.72 -1.34
C SER A 121 -0.60 15.01 -1.05
N SER A 122 -1.05 14.74 0.19
CA SER A 122 -2.42 15.08 0.60
C SER A 122 -2.69 16.57 0.57
N ALA A 123 -1.70 17.38 0.97
CA ALA A 123 -1.79 18.83 0.97
C ALA A 123 -1.90 19.41 -0.45
N LEU A 124 -1.20 18.84 -1.45
CA LEU A 124 -1.29 19.26 -2.85
C LEU A 124 -2.73 19.20 -3.36
N ALA A 125 -3.42 18.09 -3.13
CA ALA A 125 -4.81 17.94 -3.57
C ALA A 125 -5.73 19.01 -2.93
N VAL A 126 -5.59 19.23 -1.61
CA VAL A 126 -6.43 20.20 -0.90
C VAL A 126 -6.08 21.64 -1.29
N THR A 127 -4.79 21.93 -1.52
CA THR A 127 -4.38 23.26 -2.02
C THR A 127 -5.00 23.55 -3.38
N ALA A 128 -5.12 22.54 -4.24
CA ALA A 128 -5.78 22.70 -5.55
C ALA A 128 -7.31 22.86 -5.42
N MET A 129 -7.94 22.14 -4.48
CA MET A 129 -9.38 22.28 -4.21
C MET A 129 -9.74 23.63 -3.59
N PHE A 130 -8.84 24.22 -2.80
CA PHE A 130 -9.07 25.46 -2.05
C PHE A 130 -7.91 26.44 -2.24
N PRO A 131 -7.74 26.99 -3.48
CA PRO A 131 -6.63 27.87 -3.79
C PRO A 131 -6.67 29.14 -2.95
N GLY A 132 -5.51 29.53 -2.41
CA GLY A 132 -5.36 30.75 -1.62
C GLY A 132 -5.87 30.72 -0.18
N VAL A 133 -6.49 29.61 0.29
CA VAL A 133 -7.00 29.53 1.67
C VAL A 133 -5.86 29.33 2.66
N LEU A 134 -4.98 28.35 2.42
CA LEU A 134 -3.79 28.09 3.22
C LEU A 134 -2.61 27.71 2.31
N PRO A 135 -1.37 27.99 2.73
CA PRO A 135 -0.19 27.51 2.02
C PRO A 135 -0.05 25.99 2.18
N LEU A 136 0.62 25.36 1.21
CA LEU A 136 0.82 23.89 1.15
C LEU A 136 1.34 23.31 2.48
N TRP A 137 2.36 23.93 3.09
CA TRP A 137 2.91 23.44 4.35
C TRP A 137 1.89 23.41 5.50
N ALA A 138 0.96 24.37 5.53
CA ALA A 138 -0.07 24.42 6.57
C ALA A 138 -1.10 23.27 6.37
N TRP A 139 -1.52 23.03 5.13
CA TRP A 139 -2.34 21.86 4.80
C TRP A 139 -1.62 20.55 5.14
N ALA A 140 -0.31 20.44 4.86
CA ALA A 140 0.49 19.26 5.20
C ALA A 140 0.53 19.02 6.72
N VAL A 141 0.77 20.05 7.51
CA VAL A 141 0.74 19.96 8.99
C VAL A 141 -0.64 19.53 9.49
N LEU A 142 -1.72 20.11 8.94
CA LEU A 142 -3.09 19.72 9.31
C LEU A 142 -3.37 18.25 9.03
N HIS A 143 -2.96 17.72 7.85
CA HIS A 143 -3.11 16.30 7.54
C HIS A 143 -2.28 15.42 8.46
N GLY A 144 -1.05 15.86 8.77
CA GLY A 144 -0.18 15.19 9.72
C GLY A 144 -0.81 15.07 11.11
N VAL A 145 -1.29 16.18 11.65
CA VAL A 145 -1.96 16.20 12.97
C VAL A 145 -3.25 15.39 12.95
N ALA A 146 -4.09 15.55 11.91
CA ALA A 146 -5.33 14.78 11.78
C ALA A 146 -5.07 13.27 11.72
N GLY A 147 -4.11 12.83 10.91
CA GLY A 147 -3.70 11.43 10.84
C GLY A 147 -3.16 10.90 12.17
N PHE A 148 -2.32 11.68 12.86
CA PHE A 148 -1.84 11.34 14.20
C PHE A 148 -3.00 11.13 15.20
N LEU A 149 -4.00 11.99 15.16
CA LEU A 149 -5.16 11.87 16.05
C LEU A 149 -6.01 10.64 15.70
N VAL A 150 -6.27 10.39 14.41
CA VAL A 150 -7.07 9.24 13.96
C VAL A 150 -6.39 7.92 14.34
N VAL A 151 -5.09 7.79 14.08
CA VAL A 151 -4.34 6.55 14.34
C VAL A 151 -3.99 6.40 15.82
N GLY A 152 -3.63 7.49 16.50
CA GLY A 152 -3.15 7.44 17.88
C GLY A 152 -4.24 7.34 18.95
N PHE A 153 -5.44 7.84 18.65
CA PHE A 153 -6.57 7.85 19.59
C PHE A 153 -7.78 7.07 19.07
N GLY A 154 -7.81 6.71 17.79
CA GLY A 154 -8.79 5.79 17.21
C GLY A 154 -8.63 4.37 17.75
N ARG A 155 -9.69 3.57 17.58
CA ARG A 155 -9.59 2.11 17.71
C ARG A 155 -9.41 1.53 16.31
N TYR A 156 -8.77 0.38 16.19
CA TYR A 156 -8.59 -0.31 14.90
C TYR A 156 -9.89 -0.37 14.06
N LYS A 157 -11.04 -0.62 14.69
CA LYS A 157 -12.35 -0.62 14.00
C LYS A 157 -12.69 0.72 13.34
N LEU A 158 -12.33 1.84 13.97
CA LEU A 158 -12.54 3.17 13.37
C LEU A 158 -11.57 3.39 12.22
N PHE A 159 -10.30 3.09 12.44
CA PHE A 159 -9.25 3.16 11.41
C PHE A 159 -9.64 2.35 10.17
N GLU A 160 -10.01 1.08 10.33
CA GLU A 160 -10.43 0.21 9.23
C GLU A 160 -11.64 0.77 8.47
N ARG A 161 -12.66 1.27 9.19
CA ARG A 161 -13.84 1.89 8.55
C ARG A 161 -13.48 3.14 7.76
N VAL A 162 -12.58 3.98 8.28
CA VAL A 162 -12.06 5.16 7.55
C VAL A 162 -11.36 4.72 6.27
N MET A 163 -10.54 3.67 6.34
CA MET A 163 -9.86 3.12 5.16
C MET A 163 -10.86 2.56 4.13
N GLU A 164 -11.91 1.84 4.56
CA GLU A 164 -12.99 1.35 3.69
C GLU A 164 -13.71 2.51 2.96
N VAL A 165 -13.98 3.61 3.68
CA VAL A 165 -14.60 4.82 3.10
C VAL A 165 -13.69 5.44 2.05
N PHE A 166 -12.40 5.56 2.33
CA PHE A 166 -11.44 6.10 1.36
C PHE A 166 -11.32 5.22 0.12
N VAL A 167 -11.28 3.88 0.27
CA VAL A 167 -11.31 2.96 -0.88
C VAL A 167 -12.56 3.18 -1.72
N GLY A 168 -13.74 3.25 -1.08
CA GLY A 168 -15.00 3.52 -1.77
C GLY A 168 -14.98 4.85 -2.54
N LEU A 169 -14.47 5.89 -1.90
CA LEU A 169 -14.35 7.23 -2.50
C LEU A 169 -13.41 7.23 -3.71
N MET A 170 -12.19 6.66 -3.56
CA MET A 170 -11.23 6.50 -4.67
C MET A 170 -11.84 5.72 -5.83
N PHE A 171 -12.58 4.65 -5.52
CA PHE A 171 -13.18 3.80 -6.54
C PHE A 171 -14.26 4.55 -7.33
N ILE A 172 -15.15 5.25 -6.65
CA ILE A 172 -16.23 6.03 -7.30
C ILE A 172 -15.63 7.15 -8.15
N THR A 173 -14.64 7.87 -7.64
CA THR A 173 -14.09 9.05 -8.32
C THR A 173 -13.14 8.66 -9.46
N VAL A 174 -12.15 7.82 -9.22
CA VAL A 174 -11.10 7.52 -10.20
C VAL A 174 -11.53 6.41 -11.16
N VAL A 175 -12.03 5.28 -10.65
CA VAL A 175 -12.50 4.19 -11.52
C VAL A 175 -13.76 4.60 -12.27
N GLY A 176 -14.66 5.36 -11.61
CA GLY A 176 -15.83 5.94 -12.27
C GLY A 176 -15.46 6.89 -13.40
N LEU A 177 -14.47 7.76 -13.21
CA LEU A 177 -13.96 8.66 -14.26
C LEU A 177 -13.35 7.86 -15.42
N ALA A 178 -12.50 6.86 -15.14
CA ALA A 178 -11.93 6.00 -16.18
C ALA A 178 -13.01 5.30 -17.02
N ALA A 179 -14.08 4.85 -16.38
CA ALA A 179 -15.22 4.24 -17.08
C ALA A 179 -15.98 5.26 -17.95
N LEU A 180 -16.11 6.53 -17.51
CA LEU A 180 -16.76 7.60 -18.28
C LEU A 180 -15.95 8.01 -19.52
N LEU A 181 -14.62 7.82 -19.50
CA LEU A 181 -13.75 8.03 -20.67
C LEU A 181 -14.02 7.01 -21.78
N ALA A 182 -14.77 5.95 -21.50
CA ALA A 182 -15.16 4.89 -22.43
C ALA A 182 -13.98 4.29 -23.22
N PRO A 183 -12.94 3.77 -22.52
CA PRO A 183 -11.74 3.26 -23.18
C PRO A 183 -12.07 2.10 -24.12
N ASN A 184 -11.20 1.88 -25.11
CA ASN A 184 -11.31 0.73 -26.00
C ASN A 184 -11.03 -0.57 -25.21
N LEU A 185 -12.10 -1.30 -24.85
CA LEU A 185 -12.02 -2.52 -24.07
C LEU A 185 -11.19 -3.62 -24.77
N GLY A 186 -11.16 -3.63 -26.10
CA GLY A 186 -10.34 -4.58 -26.87
C GLY A 186 -8.85 -4.31 -26.68
N GLU A 187 -8.43 -3.05 -26.78
CA GLU A 187 -7.04 -2.64 -26.55
C GLU A 187 -6.63 -2.85 -25.08
N LEU A 188 -7.53 -2.54 -24.14
CA LEU A 188 -7.31 -2.78 -22.72
C LEU A 188 -7.10 -4.28 -22.43
N ALA A 189 -7.94 -5.15 -23.01
CA ALA A 189 -7.79 -6.59 -22.88
C ALA A 189 -6.48 -7.10 -23.50
N LEU A 190 -6.12 -6.61 -24.69
CA LEU A 190 -4.84 -6.94 -25.33
C LEU A 190 -3.66 -6.48 -24.48
N GLY A 191 -3.69 -5.24 -23.95
CA GLY A 191 -2.68 -4.71 -23.06
C GLY A 191 -2.56 -5.49 -21.74
N THR A 192 -3.62 -6.17 -21.33
CA THR A 192 -3.62 -7.01 -20.11
C THR A 192 -2.94 -8.37 -20.35
N VAL A 193 -3.19 -8.99 -21.51
CA VAL A 193 -2.79 -10.39 -21.79
C VAL A 193 -1.47 -10.47 -22.52
N VAL A 194 -1.16 -9.47 -23.37
CA VAL A 194 0.03 -9.51 -24.22
C VAL A 194 1.10 -8.56 -23.66
N PRO A 195 2.14 -9.07 -22.98
CA PRO A 195 3.21 -8.24 -22.47
C PRO A 195 4.03 -7.68 -23.64
N ARG A 196 3.93 -6.38 -23.87
CA ARG A 196 4.75 -5.65 -24.83
C ARG A 196 5.56 -4.60 -24.09
N ILE A 197 6.80 -4.40 -24.51
CA ILE A 197 7.72 -3.40 -23.98
C ILE A 197 8.15 -2.51 -25.16
N PRO A 198 7.39 -1.48 -25.51
CA PRO A 198 7.80 -0.51 -26.52
C PRO A 198 9.13 0.15 -26.16
N ASP A 199 9.86 0.66 -27.14
CA ASP A 199 11.11 1.37 -26.91
C ASP A 199 10.90 2.54 -25.92
N GLY A 200 11.77 2.61 -24.90
CA GLY A 200 11.68 3.61 -23.83
C GLY A 200 10.65 3.31 -22.73
N SER A 201 9.82 2.25 -22.85
CA SER A 201 8.78 1.94 -21.85
C SER A 201 9.26 1.11 -20.66
N LEU A 202 10.48 0.56 -20.72
CA LEU A 202 10.96 -0.39 -19.69
C LEU A 202 10.91 0.19 -18.28
N LEU A 203 11.38 1.42 -18.09
CA LEU A 203 11.35 2.10 -16.78
C LEU A 203 9.92 2.30 -16.26
N TYR A 204 8.99 2.67 -17.13
CA TYR A 204 7.58 2.83 -16.77
C TYR A 204 6.94 1.50 -16.37
N ALA A 205 7.23 0.41 -17.11
CA ALA A 205 6.76 -0.92 -16.77
C ALA A 205 7.29 -1.35 -15.39
N LEU A 206 8.59 -1.17 -15.15
CA LEU A 206 9.23 -1.48 -13.88
C LEU A 206 8.68 -0.62 -12.73
N ALA A 207 8.47 0.68 -12.96
CA ALA A 207 7.88 1.60 -11.99
C ALA A 207 6.45 1.20 -11.61
N ILE A 208 5.62 0.82 -12.59
CA ILE A 208 4.27 0.28 -12.34
C ILE A 208 4.35 -0.99 -11.49
N ILE A 209 5.15 -1.99 -11.89
CA ILE A 209 5.25 -3.26 -11.16
C ILE A 209 5.75 -3.01 -9.72
N GLY A 210 6.71 -2.11 -9.55
CA GLY A 210 7.24 -1.71 -8.25
C GLY A 210 6.24 -0.97 -7.39
N GLY A 211 5.45 -0.09 -7.99
CA GLY A 211 4.50 0.80 -7.33
C GLY A 211 3.25 0.08 -6.81
N VAL A 212 2.75 -0.98 -7.49
CA VAL A 212 1.50 -1.63 -7.08
C VAL A 212 1.52 -2.02 -5.60
N GLY A 213 0.69 -1.37 -4.78
CA GLY A 213 0.31 -1.89 -3.47
C GLY A 213 1.31 -1.70 -2.33
N GLY A 214 2.10 -0.63 -2.34
CA GLY A 214 2.94 -0.22 -1.22
C GLY A 214 4.27 -0.98 -1.09
N THR A 215 5.04 -0.62 -0.06
CA THR A 215 6.40 -1.14 0.20
C THR A 215 6.52 -1.79 1.58
N PHE A 216 7.11 -1.12 2.58
CA PHE A 216 7.28 -1.67 3.92
C PHE A 216 5.94 -2.00 4.60
N THR A 217 4.88 -1.34 4.19
CA THR A 217 3.52 -1.53 4.71
C THR A 217 2.94 -2.91 4.43
N LEU A 218 3.50 -3.66 3.44
CA LEU A 218 3.14 -5.07 3.24
C LEU A 218 3.39 -5.90 4.50
N ALA A 219 4.50 -5.61 5.21
CA ALA A 219 4.84 -6.30 6.46
C ALA A 219 3.86 -6.00 7.61
N SER A 220 2.97 -5.02 7.42
CA SER A 220 1.94 -4.68 8.41
C SER A 220 0.69 -5.53 8.31
N TYR A 221 0.45 -6.21 7.19
CA TYR A 221 -0.74 -7.03 6.99
C TYR A 221 -1.00 -8.05 8.12
N PRO A 222 0.01 -8.81 8.61
CA PRO A 222 -0.21 -9.75 9.72
C PRO A 222 -0.73 -9.10 11.00
N TYR A 223 -0.38 -7.83 11.28
CA TYR A 223 -0.89 -7.12 12.46
C TYR A 223 -2.36 -6.74 12.29
N TRP A 224 -2.77 -6.31 11.09
CA TRP A 224 -4.18 -6.04 10.78
C TRP A 224 -5.03 -7.30 10.81
N ALA A 225 -4.50 -8.42 10.30
CA ALA A 225 -5.14 -9.74 10.44
C ALA A 225 -5.28 -10.17 11.91
N ARG A 226 -4.25 -9.88 12.74
CA ARG A 226 -4.29 -10.13 14.19
C ARG A 226 -5.39 -9.32 14.89
N GLU A 227 -5.58 -8.05 14.55
CA GLU A 227 -6.65 -7.21 15.10
C GLU A 227 -8.05 -7.76 14.78
N ARG A 228 -8.18 -8.53 13.69
CA ARG A 228 -9.37 -9.29 13.33
C ARG A 228 -9.43 -10.68 13.98
N GLY A 229 -8.43 -11.05 14.80
CA GLY A 229 -8.35 -12.35 15.47
C GLY A 229 -7.92 -13.50 14.56
N TRP A 230 -7.35 -13.21 13.39
CA TRP A 230 -6.88 -14.24 12.45
C TRP A 230 -5.44 -14.61 12.76
N SER A 231 -5.27 -15.55 13.69
CA SER A 231 -3.94 -15.94 14.20
C SER A 231 -3.64 -17.45 14.04
N ARG A 232 -4.51 -18.21 13.35
CA ARG A 232 -4.38 -19.66 13.22
C ARG A 232 -4.36 -20.09 11.75
N PRO A 233 -3.78 -21.25 11.41
CA PRO A 233 -3.71 -21.76 10.05
C PRO A 233 -5.06 -21.91 9.34
N GLU A 234 -6.13 -22.14 10.08
CA GLU A 234 -7.50 -22.26 9.54
C GLU A 234 -7.97 -21.00 8.82
N TRP A 235 -7.37 -19.83 9.10
CA TRP A 235 -7.68 -18.56 8.48
C TRP A 235 -6.94 -18.31 7.15
N ILE A 236 -5.95 -19.16 6.79
CA ILE A 236 -5.17 -18.98 5.55
C ILE A 236 -6.05 -18.88 4.30
N PRO A 237 -7.10 -19.70 4.10
CA PRO A 237 -7.97 -19.56 2.95
C PRO A 237 -8.71 -18.22 2.89
N THR A 238 -9.21 -17.75 4.05
CA THR A 238 -9.89 -16.45 4.16
C THR A 238 -8.92 -15.30 3.93
N MET A 239 -7.72 -15.36 4.50
CA MET A 239 -6.63 -14.43 4.28
C MET A 239 -6.31 -14.29 2.78
N ARG A 240 -6.20 -15.40 2.04
CA ARG A 240 -5.94 -15.36 0.59
C ARG A 240 -7.03 -14.65 -0.20
N VAL A 241 -8.28 -14.85 0.17
CA VAL A 241 -9.41 -14.12 -0.43
C VAL A 241 -9.32 -12.64 -0.10
N ASP A 242 -9.05 -12.29 1.14
CA ASP A 242 -8.95 -10.93 1.63
C ASP A 242 -7.82 -10.14 0.92
N ILE A 243 -6.61 -10.72 0.88
CA ILE A 243 -5.48 -10.14 0.16
C ILE A 243 -5.77 -10.06 -1.35
N GLY A 244 -6.39 -11.11 -1.91
CA GLY A 244 -6.77 -11.14 -3.33
C GLY A 244 -7.72 -10.00 -3.69
N VAL A 245 -8.75 -9.75 -2.88
CA VAL A 245 -9.65 -8.61 -3.06
C VAL A 245 -8.88 -7.29 -2.97
N GLY A 246 -7.99 -7.15 -1.98
CA GLY A 246 -7.15 -5.95 -1.85
C GLY A 246 -6.35 -5.66 -3.11
N TYR A 247 -5.63 -6.66 -3.67
CA TYR A 247 -4.82 -6.45 -4.87
C TYR A 247 -5.64 -6.31 -6.16
N VAL A 248 -6.84 -6.90 -6.23
CA VAL A 248 -7.78 -6.61 -7.33
C VAL A 248 -8.24 -5.16 -7.29
N VAL A 249 -8.60 -4.65 -6.11
CA VAL A 249 -8.98 -3.23 -5.92
C VAL A 249 -7.83 -2.30 -6.29
N THR A 250 -6.62 -2.57 -5.80
CA THR A 250 -5.42 -1.80 -6.13
C THR A 250 -5.13 -1.84 -7.63
N GLY A 251 -5.16 -3.02 -8.25
CA GLY A 251 -4.92 -3.19 -9.67
C GLY A 251 -5.93 -2.44 -10.54
N LEU A 252 -7.23 -2.53 -10.21
CA LEU A 252 -8.29 -1.79 -10.91
C LEU A 252 -8.09 -0.27 -10.80
N PHE A 253 -7.67 0.21 -9.63
CA PHE A 253 -7.38 1.63 -9.46
C PHE A 253 -6.20 2.08 -10.33
N MET A 254 -5.10 1.31 -10.36
CA MET A 254 -3.93 1.64 -11.17
C MET A 254 -4.21 1.53 -12.67
N VAL A 255 -5.01 0.55 -13.10
CA VAL A 255 -5.50 0.48 -14.49
C VAL A 255 -6.35 1.70 -14.82
N ALA A 256 -7.23 2.14 -13.91
CA ALA A 256 -8.04 3.34 -14.12
C ALA A 256 -7.16 4.59 -14.28
N MET A 257 -6.11 4.75 -13.47
CA MET A 257 -5.16 5.85 -13.62
C MET A 257 -4.41 5.80 -14.95
N LEU A 258 -3.98 4.61 -15.38
CA LEU A 258 -3.33 4.41 -16.67
C LEU A 258 -4.28 4.76 -17.83
N VAL A 259 -5.55 4.35 -17.75
CA VAL A 259 -6.60 4.70 -18.73
C VAL A 259 -6.83 6.21 -18.78
N ILE A 260 -6.90 6.89 -17.64
CA ILE A 260 -7.05 8.35 -17.58
C ILE A 260 -5.88 9.02 -18.32
N GLY A 261 -4.64 8.59 -18.08
CA GLY A 261 -3.48 9.09 -18.81
C GLY A 261 -3.55 8.83 -20.31
N ALA A 262 -3.92 7.62 -20.69
CA ALA A 262 -4.03 7.21 -22.09
C ALA A 262 -5.11 8.02 -22.86
N GLU A 263 -6.28 8.19 -22.28
CA GLU A 263 -7.43 8.82 -22.96
C GLU A 263 -7.38 10.35 -22.96
N LEU A 264 -6.70 10.97 -21.99
CA LEU A 264 -6.67 12.43 -21.88
C LEU A 264 -5.40 13.05 -22.48
N LEU A 265 -4.25 12.39 -22.38
CA LEU A 265 -2.96 13.02 -22.64
C LEU A 265 -2.08 12.30 -23.67
N PHE A 266 -2.33 11.02 -23.97
CA PHE A 266 -1.51 10.26 -24.93
C PHE A 266 -1.47 10.92 -26.33
N ALA A 267 -2.60 11.46 -26.78
CA ALA A 267 -2.69 12.13 -28.09
C ALA A 267 -2.03 13.52 -28.12
N SER A 268 -1.91 14.21 -26.99
CA SER A 268 -1.28 15.54 -26.90
C SER A 268 0.24 15.47 -26.82
N GLY A 269 0.80 14.31 -26.42
CA GLY A 269 2.23 14.17 -26.16
C GLY A 269 2.72 14.94 -24.94
N GLU A 270 1.82 15.49 -24.12
CA GLU A 270 2.16 16.20 -22.90
C GLU A 270 2.53 15.22 -21.80
N GLY A 271 3.78 15.28 -21.34
CA GLY A 271 4.26 14.51 -20.20
C GLY A 271 3.71 15.04 -18.88
N ILE A 272 3.50 14.15 -17.91
CA ILE A 272 3.14 14.55 -16.54
C ILE A 272 4.39 14.51 -15.67
N GLU A 273 4.73 15.66 -15.09
CA GLU A 273 5.84 15.79 -14.18
C GLU A 273 5.34 15.75 -12.72
N GLY A 274 5.50 14.57 -12.09
CA GLY A 274 5.25 14.40 -10.66
C GLY A 274 3.80 14.65 -10.22
N GLU A 275 3.62 14.95 -8.95
CA GLU A 275 2.30 15.16 -8.34
C GLU A 275 1.62 16.49 -8.78
N SER A 276 2.40 17.50 -9.10
CA SER A 276 1.85 18.74 -9.66
C SER A 276 1.16 18.49 -11.01
N GLY A 277 1.70 17.59 -11.82
CA GLY A 277 1.06 17.13 -13.04
C GLY A 277 -0.25 16.36 -12.79
N LEU A 278 -0.32 15.58 -11.70
CA LEU A 278 -1.57 14.95 -11.26
C LEU A 278 -2.66 16.00 -10.97
N VAL A 279 -2.32 17.03 -10.22
CA VAL A 279 -3.25 18.11 -9.88
C VAL A 279 -3.71 18.86 -11.14
N ALA A 280 -2.79 19.10 -12.08
CA ALA A 280 -3.08 19.77 -13.35
C ALA A 280 -4.09 18.99 -14.22
N LEU A 281 -4.24 17.67 -14.03
CA LEU A 281 -5.28 16.89 -14.73
C LEU A 281 -6.70 17.30 -14.39
N SER A 282 -6.92 17.98 -13.27
CA SER A 282 -8.27 18.49 -12.95
C SER A 282 -8.82 19.43 -14.02
N ASP A 283 -7.95 20.16 -14.73
CA ASP A 283 -8.33 21.13 -15.75
C ASP A 283 -8.85 20.46 -17.05
N PRO A 284 -8.11 19.52 -17.70
CA PRO A 284 -8.63 18.80 -18.86
C PRO A 284 -9.85 17.93 -18.52
N ILE A 285 -9.91 17.35 -17.32
CA ILE A 285 -11.11 16.63 -16.85
C ILE A 285 -12.30 17.59 -16.74
N SER A 286 -12.09 18.77 -16.14
CA SER A 286 -13.13 19.80 -15.99
C SER A 286 -13.59 20.32 -17.34
N ALA A 287 -12.69 20.52 -18.29
CA ALA A 287 -13.01 20.96 -19.64
C ALA A 287 -13.87 19.93 -20.40
N ARG A 288 -13.62 18.63 -20.21
CA ARG A 288 -14.33 17.55 -20.92
C ARG A 288 -15.64 17.14 -20.27
N PHE A 289 -15.71 17.09 -18.92
CA PHE A 289 -16.83 16.53 -18.15
C PHE A 289 -17.48 17.52 -17.17
N GLY A 290 -17.01 18.77 -17.15
CA GLY A 290 -17.47 19.80 -16.22
C GLY A 290 -16.70 19.85 -14.90
N GLY A 291 -16.76 21.00 -14.22
CA GLY A 291 -15.97 21.27 -13.01
C GLY A 291 -16.20 20.28 -11.86
N VAL A 292 -17.38 19.65 -11.78
CA VAL A 292 -17.68 18.62 -10.78
C VAL A 292 -16.77 17.39 -10.96
N ALA A 293 -16.52 16.97 -12.21
CA ALA A 293 -15.67 15.81 -12.49
C ALA A 293 -14.21 16.09 -12.11
N GLY A 294 -13.67 17.29 -12.41
CA GLY A 294 -12.34 17.70 -11.97
C GLY A 294 -12.22 17.75 -10.44
N ALA A 295 -13.21 18.31 -9.75
CA ALA A 295 -13.26 18.31 -8.29
C ALA A 295 -13.32 16.88 -7.71
N MET A 296 -14.12 15.99 -8.29
CA MET A 296 -14.19 14.59 -7.90
C MET A 296 -12.83 13.87 -8.07
N PHE A 297 -12.11 14.15 -9.14
CA PHE A 297 -10.76 13.61 -9.35
C PHE A 297 -9.80 14.06 -8.24
N LEU A 298 -9.80 15.35 -7.87
CA LEU A 298 -8.98 15.86 -6.77
C LEU A 298 -9.37 15.24 -5.42
N VAL A 299 -10.65 15.00 -5.18
CA VAL A 299 -11.14 14.30 -3.98
C VAL A 299 -10.63 12.85 -3.98
N GLY A 300 -10.63 12.16 -5.11
CA GLY A 300 -10.07 10.81 -5.25
C GLY A 300 -8.57 10.78 -4.97
N PHE A 301 -7.83 11.74 -5.51
CA PHE A 301 -6.41 11.90 -5.24
C PHE A 301 -6.14 12.17 -3.75
N TRP A 302 -6.86 13.10 -3.15
CA TRP A 302 -6.78 13.38 -1.72
C TRP A 302 -7.06 12.14 -0.87
N ALA A 303 -8.10 11.37 -1.22
CA ALA A 303 -8.45 10.15 -0.51
C ALA A 303 -7.34 9.10 -0.59
N ALA A 304 -6.73 8.91 -1.76
CA ALA A 304 -5.60 8.00 -1.97
C ALA A 304 -4.38 8.41 -1.13
N ALA A 305 -3.96 9.67 -1.23
CA ALA A 305 -2.82 10.17 -0.47
C ALA A 305 -3.05 10.09 1.05
N THR A 306 -4.26 10.46 1.52
CA THR A 306 -4.59 10.47 2.96
C THR A 306 -4.72 9.06 3.53
N SER A 307 -5.32 8.11 2.79
CA SER A 307 -5.39 6.72 3.22
C SER A 307 -4.01 6.07 3.30
N SER A 308 -3.10 6.42 2.39
CA SER A 308 -1.71 5.96 2.43
C SER A 308 -0.99 6.44 3.70
N ILE A 309 -1.20 7.69 4.13
CA ILE A 309 -0.68 8.21 5.42
C ILE A 309 -1.20 7.34 6.57
N LEU A 310 -2.51 7.22 6.70
CA LEU A 310 -3.14 6.53 7.83
C LEU A 310 -2.69 5.07 7.93
N GLY A 311 -2.64 4.36 6.80
CA GLY A 311 -2.22 2.97 6.74
C GLY A 311 -0.75 2.78 7.07
N ALA A 312 0.14 3.60 6.51
CA ALA A 312 1.56 3.53 6.78
C ALA A 312 1.89 3.90 8.24
N TRP A 313 1.19 4.87 8.81
CA TRP A 313 1.39 5.25 10.21
C TRP A 313 0.90 4.19 11.18
N ASN A 314 -0.27 3.62 10.95
CA ASN A 314 -0.76 2.51 11.78
C ASN A 314 0.16 1.28 11.65
N GLY A 315 0.44 0.85 10.42
CA GLY A 315 1.29 -0.32 10.15
C GLY A 315 2.74 -0.14 10.60
N GLY A 316 3.35 1.02 10.32
CA GLY A 316 4.71 1.36 10.74
C GLY A 316 4.87 1.39 12.25
N ALA A 317 3.87 1.92 12.98
CA ALA A 317 3.87 1.94 14.44
C ALA A 317 3.81 0.52 15.03
N TYR A 318 3.02 -0.40 14.45
CA TYR A 318 3.04 -1.82 14.84
C TYR A 318 4.39 -2.46 14.56
N LEU A 319 4.95 -2.25 13.37
CA LEU A 319 6.26 -2.80 12.98
C LEU A 319 7.37 -2.36 13.94
N PHE A 320 7.40 -1.07 14.30
CA PHE A 320 8.40 -0.57 15.25
C PHE A 320 8.20 -1.11 16.67
N ALA A 321 6.97 -1.15 17.16
CA ALA A 321 6.66 -1.68 18.48
C ALA A 321 7.08 -3.16 18.59
N ASP A 322 6.85 -3.94 17.53
CA ASP A 322 7.29 -5.32 17.45
C ASP A 322 8.81 -5.48 17.28
N LEU A 323 9.44 -4.58 16.53
CA LEU A 323 10.90 -4.54 16.44
C LEU A 323 11.53 -4.39 17.84
N VAL A 324 11.04 -3.45 18.63
CA VAL A 324 11.53 -3.24 20.00
C VAL A 324 11.25 -4.45 20.89
N ARG A 325 10.03 -5.04 20.80
CA ARG A 325 9.67 -6.26 21.51
C ARG A 325 10.66 -7.40 21.19
N THR A 326 10.87 -7.62 19.90
CA THR A 326 11.72 -8.67 19.36
C THR A 326 13.18 -8.48 19.76
N MET A 327 13.71 -7.24 19.70
CA MET A 327 15.07 -6.94 20.11
C MET A 327 15.30 -7.12 21.62
N LYS A 328 14.31 -6.78 22.45
CA LYS A 328 14.35 -6.93 23.90
C LYS A 328 14.08 -8.38 24.38
N ASN A 329 13.80 -9.33 23.48
CA ASN A 329 13.41 -10.70 23.81
C ASN A 329 12.21 -10.79 24.76
N VAL A 330 11.20 -9.93 24.56
CA VAL A 330 10.00 -9.93 25.40
C VAL A 330 9.19 -11.20 25.12
N PRO A 331 8.79 -11.97 26.17
CA PRO A 331 8.00 -13.19 26.02
C PRO A 331 6.63 -12.92 25.37
N ASP A 332 6.06 -13.94 24.73
CA ASP A 332 4.78 -13.84 24.00
C ASP A 332 3.60 -13.48 24.91
N GLU A 333 3.63 -13.90 26.19
CA GLU A 333 2.61 -13.55 27.19
C GLU A 333 2.50 -12.04 27.41
N ARG A 334 3.60 -11.30 27.18
CA ARG A 334 3.67 -9.85 27.30
C ARG A 334 3.63 -9.13 25.95
N ALA A 335 3.47 -9.86 24.85
CA ALA A 335 3.42 -9.27 23.50
C ALA A 335 2.31 -8.18 23.39
N GLY A 336 1.17 -8.37 24.06
CA GLY A 336 0.07 -7.42 24.08
C GLY A 336 0.43 -6.04 24.67
N GLU A 337 1.43 -5.97 25.56
CA GLU A 337 1.91 -4.70 26.12
C GLU A 337 2.60 -3.82 25.07
N TYR A 338 3.23 -4.46 24.06
CA TYR A 338 3.94 -3.80 22.96
C TYR A 338 3.04 -3.63 21.73
N LEU A 339 2.37 -4.70 21.33
CA LEU A 339 1.55 -4.77 20.11
C LEU A 339 0.11 -4.28 20.39
N SER A 340 0.00 -3.11 20.98
CA SER A 340 -1.25 -2.41 21.27
C SER A 340 -1.14 -0.96 20.83
N GLU A 341 -2.18 -0.40 20.25
CA GLU A 341 -2.26 1.01 19.87
C GLU A 341 -2.09 1.96 21.07
N LYS A 342 -2.23 1.43 22.29
CA LYS A 342 -1.99 2.19 23.54
C LYS A 342 -0.54 2.11 24.02
N SER A 343 0.31 1.26 23.43
CA SER A 343 1.68 1.10 23.89
C SER A 343 2.50 2.37 23.65
N LEU A 344 3.46 2.61 24.56
CA LEU A 344 4.40 3.72 24.42
C LEU A 344 5.21 3.62 23.13
N TRP A 345 5.57 2.40 22.70
CA TRP A 345 6.38 2.15 21.51
C TRP A 345 5.59 2.43 20.23
N PHE A 346 4.31 2.06 20.18
CA PHE A 346 3.41 2.39 19.08
C PHE A 346 3.23 3.92 18.97
N ARG A 347 2.80 4.57 20.06
CA ARG A 347 2.54 6.02 20.07
C ARG A 347 3.80 6.85 19.89
N GLY A 348 4.91 6.42 20.48
CA GLY A 348 6.19 7.11 20.31
C GLY A 348 6.68 7.08 18.87
N PHE A 349 6.54 5.92 18.20
CA PHE A 349 6.93 5.83 16.80
C PHE A 349 5.95 6.54 15.87
N LEU A 350 4.66 6.51 16.17
CA LEU A 350 3.66 7.31 15.45
C LEU A 350 4.02 8.80 15.53
N ALA A 351 4.40 9.29 16.71
CA ALA A 351 4.87 10.67 16.88
C ALA A 351 6.17 10.93 16.08
N TRP A 352 7.10 9.96 16.04
CA TRP A 352 8.30 10.04 15.22
C TRP A 352 7.98 10.16 13.72
N MET A 353 7.03 9.36 13.20
CA MET A 353 6.65 9.42 11.79
C MET A 353 5.88 10.70 11.43
N THR A 354 5.26 11.36 12.42
CA THR A 354 4.43 12.53 12.20
C THR A 354 5.22 13.83 12.31
N PHE A 355 5.83 14.10 13.48
CA PHE A 355 6.35 15.43 13.78
C PHE A 355 7.76 15.71 13.26
N PRO A 356 8.78 14.88 13.48
CA PRO A 356 10.12 15.13 12.97
C PRO A 356 10.19 15.29 11.43
N PRO A 357 9.46 14.50 10.62
CA PRO A 357 9.45 14.69 9.16
C PRO A 357 8.95 16.06 8.70
N MET A 358 8.11 16.73 9.49
CA MET A 358 7.58 18.05 9.13
C MET A 358 8.69 19.09 8.91
N VAL A 359 9.88 18.89 9.46
CA VAL A 359 11.04 19.76 9.19
C VAL A 359 11.41 19.77 7.70
N LEU A 360 11.18 18.66 7.00
CA LEU A 360 11.45 18.55 5.56
C LEU A 360 10.48 19.37 4.71
N LEU A 361 9.33 19.78 5.25
CA LEU A 361 8.40 20.70 4.55
C LEU A 361 9.04 22.06 4.29
N ALA A 362 10.01 22.48 5.11
CA ALA A 362 10.78 23.71 4.92
C ALA A 362 11.63 23.71 3.63
N LEU A 363 11.90 22.53 3.04
CA LEU A 363 12.60 22.41 1.76
C LEU A 363 11.75 22.93 0.58
N GLY A 364 10.42 22.94 0.73
CA GLY A 364 9.50 23.36 -0.32
C GLY A 364 9.53 22.49 -1.59
N GLN A 365 10.03 21.26 -1.51
CA GLN A 365 10.21 20.34 -2.63
C GLN A 365 9.49 19.00 -2.40
N PRO A 366 8.16 18.97 -2.46
CA PRO A 366 7.40 17.75 -2.20
C PRO A 366 7.75 16.61 -3.16
N VAL A 367 7.95 16.91 -4.44
CA VAL A 367 8.30 15.90 -5.47
C VAL A 367 9.63 15.22 -5.17
N LEU A 368 10.64 15.98 -4.71
CA LEU A 368 11.94 15.40 -4.33
C LEU A 368 11.78 14.39 -3.18
N LEU A 369 10.97 14.71 -2.18
CA LEU A 369 10.72 13.81 -1.05
C LEU A 369 10.09 12.50 -1.49
N ILE A 370 9.20 12.53 -2.49
CA ILE A 370 8.54 11.34 -3.03
C ILE A 370 9.52 10.48 -3.82
N ILE A 371 10.38 11.10 -4.62
CA ILE A 371 11.43 10.39 -5.37
C ILE A 371 12.37 9.67 -4.39
N ILE A 372 12.85 10.38 -3.36
CA ILE A 372 13.71 9.77 -2.33
C ILE A 372 12.99 8.62 -1.61
N TYR A 373 11.71 8.79 -1.27
CA TYR A 373 10.92 7.72 -0.66
C TYR A 373 10.77 6.50 -1.58
N ALA A 374 10.48 6.72 -2.86
CA ALA A 374 10.33 5.64 -3.85
C ALA A 374 11.65 4.85 -3.99
N SER A 375 12.77 5.53 -4.10
CA SER A 375 14.12 4.92 -4.18
C SER A 375 14.44 4.10 -2.92
N LEU A 376 14.12 4.63 -1.73
CA LEU A 376 14.25 3.86 -0.48
C LEU A 376 13.33 2.65 -0.46
N GLY A 377 12.12 2.76 -1.01
CA GLY A 377 11.17 1.65 -1.13
C GLY A 377 11.72 0.47 -1.93
N ALA A 378 12.50 0.74 -2.98
CA ALA A 378 13.13 -0.28 -3.81
C ALA A 378 14.11 -1.19 -3.03
N LEU A 379 14.71 -0.70 -1.96
CA LEU A 379 15.67 -1.48 -1.14
C LEU A 379 14.97 -2.53 -0.25
N PHE A 380 13.71 -2.30 0.12
CA PHE A 380 12.98 -3.21 1.01
C PHE A 380 12.49 -4.48 0.30
N MET A 381 12.08 -4.36 -0.94
CA MET A 381 11.44 -5.47 -1.66
C MET A 381 12.35 -6.68 -1.88
N PRO A 382 13.62 -6.55 -2.31
CA PRO A 382 14.54 -7.68 -2.41
C PRO A 382 14.79 -8.34 -1.06
N PHE A 383 14.95 -7.54 0.00
CA PHE A 383 15.11 -8.04 1.36
C PHE A 383 13.90 -8.87 1.80
N LEU A 384 12.68 -8.36 1.57
CA LEU A 384 11.45 -9.06 1.92
C LEU A 384 11.33 -10.38 1.15
N ALA A 385 11.51 -10.36 -0.18
CA ALA A 385 11.40 -11.54 -1.03
C ALA A 385 12.42 -12.61 -0.65
N LEU A 386 13.69 -12.23 -0.44
CA LEU A 386 14.77 -13.13 -0.03
C LEU A 386 14.49 -13.78 1.33
N THR A 387 14.09 -12.98 2.29
CA THR A 387 13.84 -13.48 3.66
C THR A 387 12.59 -14.36 3.72
N LEU A 388 11.54 -14.07 2.94
CA LEU A 388 10.37 -14.95 2.82
C LEU A 388 10.71 -16.27 2.13
N LEU A 389 11.49 -16.25 1.03
CA LEU A 389 12.00 -17.47 0.41
C LEU A 389 12.74 -18.34 1.42
N TRP A 390 13.59 -17.73 2.24
CA TRP A 390 14.33 -18.48 3.25
C TRP A 390 13.42 -19.03 4.35
N LEU A 391 12.58 -18.19 4.95
CA LEU A 391 11.71 -18.59 6.06
C LEU A 391 10.71 -19.67 5.64
N LEU A 392 10.01 -19.47 4.52
CA LEU A 392 8.94 -20.36 4.07
C LEU A 392 9.42 -21.69 3.49
N ASN A 393 10.71 -21.84 3.16
CA ASN A 393 11.30 -23.10 2.69
C ASN A 393 12.17 -23.80 3.75
N SER A 394 12.38 -23.18 4.91
CA SER A 394 13.19 -23.75 5.98
C SER A 394 12.37 -24.59 6.95
N SER A 395 13.08 -25.28 7.89
CA SER A 395 12.46 -26.00 9.00
C SER A 395 11.71 -25.11 9.99
N ARG A 396 11.82 -23.79 9.88
CA ARG A 396 11.11 -22.81 10.72
C ARG A 396 9.62 -22.75 10.41
N THR A 397 9.24 -23.13 9.18
CA THR A 397 7.83 -23.25 8.76
C THR A 397 7.38 -24.71 8.83
N PRO A 398 6.21 -25.01 9.42
CA PRO A 398 5.63 -26.37 9.39
C PRO A 398 5.53 -26.89 7.95
N ARG A 399 5.81 -28.18 7.74
CA ARG A 399 5.92 -28.78 6.41
C ARG A 399 4.70 -28.54 5.51
N GLU A 400 3.50 -28.61 6.11
CA GLU A 400 2.21 -28.42 5.44
C GLU A 400 1.96 -26.99 4.94
N HIS A 401 2.70 -26.00 5.49
CA HIS A 401 2.57 -24.57 5.15
C HIS A 401 3.79 -23.99 4.42
N ARG A 402 4.76 -24.83 4.07
CA ARG A 402 5.91 -24.39 3.26
C ARG A 402 5.50 -23.95 1.87
N SER A 403 6.33 -23.14 1.26
CA SER A 403 6.11 -22.68 -0.12
C SER A 403 6.07 -23.83 -1.11
N GLY A 404 5.00 -23.90 -1.91
CA GLY A 404 4.96 -24.71 -3.11
C GLY A 404 5.73 -24.04 -4.27
N TRP A 405 5.81 -24.72 -5.41
CA TRP A 405 6.57 -24.24 -6.57
C TRP A 405 6.07 -22.88 -7.09
N LEU A 406 4.74 -22.66 -7.19
CA LEU A 406 4.15 -21.39 -7.62
C LEU A 406 4.54 -20.23 -6.71
N SER A 407 4.45 -20.42 -5.38
CA SER A 407 4.87 -19.42 -4.40
C SER A 407 6.37 -19.11 -4.54
N ASN A 408 7.21 -20.13 -4.74
CA ASN A 408 8.65 -19.95 -4.92
C ASN A 408 8.99 -19.22 -6.23
N VAL A 409 8.29 -19.52 -7.33
CA VAL A 409 8.46 -18.80 -8.60
C VAL A 409 8.06 -17.34 -8.45
N ALA A 410 6.92 -17.05 -7.82
CA ALA A 410 6.47 -15.68 -7.61
C ALA A 410 7.41 -14.89 -6.69
N LEU A 411 7.86 -15.49 -5.58
CA LEU A 411 8.81 -14.84 -4.66
C LEU A 411 10.20 -14.69 -5.30
N GLY A 412 10.66 -15.67 -6.08
CA GLY A 412 11.92 -15.61 -6.83
C GLY A 412 11.88 -14.55 -7.94
N GLY A 413 10.75 -14.48 -8.67
CA GLY A 413 10.50 -13.43 -9.65
C GLY A 413 10.47 -12.05 -9.02
N SER A 414 9.81 -11.91 -7.85
CA SER A 414 9.84 -10.67 -7.07
C SER A 414 11.27 -10.29 -6.66
N LEU A 415 12.06 -11.25 -6.17
CA LEU A 415 13.45 -11.00 -5.78
C LEU A 415 14.27 -10.46 -6.95
N LEU A 416 14.21 -11.13 -8.11
CA LEU A 416 14.95 -10.73 -9.30
C LEU A 416 14.54 -9.34 -9.79
N LEU A 417 13.23 -9.12 -9.94
CA LEU A 417 12.69 -7.85 -10.43
C LEU A 417 13.10 -6.69 -9.51
N PHE A 418 12.84 -6.82 -8.22
CA PHE A 418 13.14 -5.74 -7.27
C PHE A 418 14.63 -5.57 -7.00
N ALA A 419 15.46 -6.62 -7.20
CA ALA A 419 16.91 -6.47 -7.18
C ALA A 419 17.40 -5.66 -8.38
N VAL A 420 16.84 -5.88 -9.57
CA VAL A 420 17.15 -5.08 -10.76
C VAL A 420 16.72 -3.62 -10.57
N LEU A 421 15.48 -3.40 -10.08
CA LEU A 421 14.98 -2.05 -9.78
C LEU A 421 15.85 -1.33 -8.75
N GLY A 422 16.19 -2.00 -7.64
CA GLY A 422 17.03 -1.42 -6.60
C GLY A 422 18.46 -1.13 -7.08
N ALA A 423 19.02 -1.99 -7.92
CA ALA A 423 20.35 -1.75 -8.53
C ALA A 423 20.30 -0.54 -9.47
N ASN A 424 19.24 -0.43 -10.27
CA ASN A 424 19.05 0.72 -11.16
C ASN A 424 18.92 2.04 -10.40
N GLU A 425 18.12 2.08 -9.35
CA GLU A 425 17.96 3.26 -8.49
C GLU A 425 19.30 3.71 -7.87
N LEU A 426 20.15 2.74 -7.47
CA LEU A 426 21.44 3.03 -6.87
C LEU A 426 22.51 3.49 -7.88
N THR A 427 22.42 3.02 -9.11
CA THR A 427 23.46 3.27 -10.13
C THR A 427 23.06 4.34 -11.15
N GLY A 428 21.79 4.67 -11.23
CA GLY A 428 21.26 5.55 -12.30
C GLY A 428 21.52 5.00 -13.71
N ALA A 429 21.61 3.66 -13.85
CA ALA A 429 22.12 3.00 -15.06
C ALA A 429 21.08 2.72 -16.15
N LEU A 430 19.78 2.97 -15.90
CA LEU A 430 18.70 2.79 -16.88
C LEU A 430 18.01 4.09 -17.25
#